data_a04fe9d766a5204b736a020c7806af1a
#
_entry.id   a04fe9d766a5204b736a020c7806af1a
#
_cell.length_a   1.000
_cell.length_b   1.000
_cell.length_c   1.000
_cell.angle_alpha   90.00
_cell.angle_beta   90.00
_cell.angle_gamma   90.00
#
_symmetry.space_group_name_H-M   'P 1'
#
loop_
_entity.id
_entity.type
_entity.pdbx_description
1 polymer ?
#
loop_
_entity_poly.entity_id
_entity_poly.type
_entity_poly.pdbx_seq_one_letter_code
_entity_poly.pdbx_strand_id
1 'polypeptide(L)'
;YGEIFTVPEPLIPEVGARVMSLGDPTSKMSKSDSGANNSIFILDPPSTIEKKIKRAVTDSEMTVEYNQSRPGISNLVQIYAALSTQGVKQVTDQFYDSGYATFKKALAEQIIAAFEPIQKRYAQLRQDEAFLLKEMARGAEKARQQAKKKKKQVFDALGLLHNAG
;
A
#
# COMPACT_ATOMS: atom_id res chain seq x y z
N TYR A 1 -16.03 -32.66 -9.32
CA TYR A 1 -14.99 -32.39 -10.34
C TYR A 1 -13.56 -32.51 -9.81
N GLY A 2 -13.38 -32.78 -8.49
CA GLY A 2 -12.08 -32.88 -7.84
C GLY A 2 -11.46 -31.51 -7.50
N GLU A 3 -10.27 -31.55 -6.87
CA GLU A 3 -9.51 -30.35 -6.48
C GLU A 3 -8.70 -29.80 -7.65
N ILE A 4 -9.28 -28.89 -8.42
CA ILE A 4 -8.64 -28.31 -9.59
C ILE A 4 -7.88 -27.01 -9.23
N PHE A 5 -8.44 -26.21 -8.31
CA PHE A 5 -7.86 -24.94 -7.86
C PHE A 5 -7.31 -25.08 -6.46
N THR A 6 -6.11 -24.52 -6.24
CA THR A 6 -5.56 -24.37 -4.89
C THR A 6 -6.26 -23.18 -4.21
N VAL A 7 -6.87 -23.40 -3.05
CA VAL A 7 -7.43 -22.32 -2.22
C VAL A 7 -6.27 -21.59 -1.56
N PRO A 8 -6.10 -20.29 -1.79
CA PRO A 8 -5.00 -19.54 -1.18
C PRO A 8 -5.25 -19.32 0.32
N GLU A 9 -4.19 -19.36 1.10
CA GLU A 9 -4.23 -18.96 2.50
C GLU A 9 -4.07 -17.43 2.63
N PRO A 10 -4.75 -16.78 3.60
CA PRO A 10 -4.59 -15.34 3.82
C PRO A 10 -3.20 -15.04 4.42
N LEU A 11 -2.50 -14.07 3.84
CA LEU A 11 -1.28 -13.49 4.40
C LEU A 11 -1.58 -12.07 4.88
N ILE A 12 -1.86 -11.92 6.17
CA ILE A 12 -2.22 -10.64 6.78
C ILE A 12 -1.05 -10.18 7.66
N PRO A 13 -0.34 -9.09 7.33
CA PRO A 13 0.73 -8.57 8.17
C PRO A 13 0.17 -8.02 9.50
N GLU A 14 0.95 -8.11 10.57
CA GLU A 14 0.57 -7.61 11.90
C GLU A 14 0.46 -6.06 11.92
N VAL A 15 1.32 -5.39 11.14
CA VAL A 15 1.36 -3.92 11.03
C VAL A 15 1.08 -3.51 9.58
N GLY A 16 0.27 -2.49 9.40
CA GLY A 16 -0.02 -1.94 8.07
C GLY A 16 -0.99 -2.77 7.22
N ALA A 17 -1.62 -3.81 7.77
CA ALA A 17 -2.63 -4.60 7.06
C ALA A 17 -3.78 -3.74 6.51
N ARG A 18 -4.11 -2.66 7.21
CA ARG A 18 -5.15 -1.72 6.82
C ARG A 18 -4.72 -0.29 7.15
N VAL A 19 -4.47 0.51 6.11
CA VAL A 19 -4.19 1.94 6.24
C VAL A 19 -5.49 2.70 6.10
N MET A 20 -5.76 3.64 7.04
CA MET A 20 -6.98 4.42 7.04
C MET A 20 -6.77 5.76 6.35
N SER A 21 -7.86 6.38 5.89
CA SER A 21 -7.86 7.69 5.24
C SER A 21 -7.27 8.76 6.18
N LEU A 22 -6.54 9.71 5.61
CA LEU A 22 -5.95 10.82 6.37
C LEU A 22 -7.00 11.85 6.82
N GLY A 23 -8.09 11.98 6.06
CA GLY A 23 -9.17 12.92 6.36
C GLY A 23 -10.30 12.31 7.19
N ASP A 24 -10.48 10.99 7.11
CA ASP A 24 -11.46 10.23 7.89
C ASP A 24 -10.84 8.91 8.34
N PRO A 25 -10.23 8.87 9.54
CA PRO A 25 -9.54 7.68 10.03
C PRO A 25 -10.46 6.50 10.38
N THR A 26 -11.78 6.63 10.23
CA THR A 26 -12.74 5.53 10.36
C THR A 26 -12.94 4.79 9.04
N SER A 27 -12.59 5.41 7.92
CA SER A 27 -12.69 4.85 6.56
C SER A 27 -11.33 4.37 6.05
N LYS A 28 -11.32 3.26 5.27
CA LYS A 28 -10.09 2.77 4.63
C LYS A 28 -9.58 3.78 3.60
N MET A 29 -8.26 4.01 3.56
CA MET A 29 -7.63 4.79 2.49
C MET A 29 -7.94 4.18 1.12
N SER A 30 -8.45 5.00 0.20
CA SER A 30 -8.82 4.56 -1.15
C SER A 30 -8.35 5.56 -2.19
N LYS A 31 -7.81 5.07 -3.31
CA LYS A 31 -7.41 5.96 -4.41
C LYS A 31 -8.61 6.53 -5.18
N SER A 32 -9.79 5.97 -5.04
CA SER A 32 -11.04 6.47 -5.64
C SER A 32 -11.82 7.43 -4.72
N ASP A 33 -11.26 7.74 -3.53
CA ASP A 33 -11.84 8.76 -2.65
C ASP A 33 -11.72 10.15 -3.29
N SER A 34 -12.82 10.89 -3.27
CA SER A 34 -12.90 12.25 -3.84
C SER A 34 -12.12 13.32 -3.06
N GLY A 35 -11.71 13.03 -1.83
CA GLY A 35 -10.94 13.95 -0.99
C GLY A 35 -9.47 14.03 -1.40
N ALA A 36 -9.03 15.13 -2.01
CA ALA A 36 -7.65 15.31 -2.50
C ALA A 36 -6.54 15.09 -1.44
N ASN A 37 -6.87 15.18 -0.14
CA ASN A 37 -5.93 15.02 0.96
C ASN A 37 -6.10 13.69 1.72
N ASN A 38 -7.04 12.84 1.33
CA ASN A 38 -7.40 11.64 2.06
C ASN A 38 -6.44 10.46 1.83
N SER A 39 -5.71 10.49 0.71
CA SER A 39 -4.80 9.43 0.30
C SER A 39 -3.44 9.97 -0.13
N ILE A 40 -2.39 9.20 0.16
CA ILE A 40 -1.04 9.47 -0.34
C ILE A 40 -0.78 8.55 -1.52
N PHE A 41 -0.35 9.12 -2.64
CA PHE A 41 0.03 8.36 -3.83
C PHE A 41 1.56 8.23 -3.90
N ILE A 42 2.03 7.10 -4.39
CA ILE A 42 3.47 6.85 -4.54
C ILE A 42 4.18 7.93 -5.38
N LEU A 43 3.47 8.52 -6.35
CA LEU A 43 4.01 9.57 -7.22
C LEU A 43 3.73 10.99 -6.71
N ASP A 44 3.18 11.17 -5.51
CA ASP A 44 3.03 12.50 -4.92
C ASP A 44 4.42 13.14 -4.70
N PRO A 45 4.63 14.40 -5.11
CA PRO A 45 5.87 15.10 -4.80
C PRO A 45 6.01 15.34 -3.29
N PRO A 46 7.25 15.51 -2.78
CA PRO A 46 7.51 15.72 -1.35
C PRO A 46 6.63 16.78 -0.70
N SER A 47 6.49 17.93 -1.33
CA SER A 47 5.66 19.04 -0.80
C SER A 47 4.17 18.69 -0.67
N THR A 48 3.67 17.79 -1.53
CA THR A 48 2.30 17.28 -1.44
C THR A 48 2.15 16.29 -0.30
N ILE A 49 3.12 15.39 -0.10
CA ILE A 49 3.14 14.45 1.03
C ILE A 49 3.14 15.22 2.35
N GLU A 50 4.05 16.19 2.51
CA GLU A 50 4.14 17.06 3.70
C GLU A 50 2.80 17.74 3.99
N LYS A 51 2.18 18.34 2.96
CA LYS A 51 0.89 19.03 3.09
C LYS A 51 -0.23 18.07 3.51
N LYS A 52 -0.29 16.88 2.94
CA LYS A 52 -1.31 15.86 3.27
C LYS A 52 -1.14 15.37 4.70
N ILE A 53 0.09 15.01 5.11
CA ILE A 53 0.37 14.56 6.47
C ILE A 53 0.12 15.66 7.51
N LYS A 54 0.52 16.90 7.23
CA LYS A 54 0.24 18.05 8.12
C LYS A 54 -1.27 18.21 8.37
N ARG A 55 -2.11 17.99 7.34
CA ARG A 55 -3.56 18.13 7.39
C ARG A 55 -4.31 16.88 7.87
N ALA A 56 -3.62 15.74 8.02
CA ALA A 56 -4.22 14.51 8.50
C ALA A 56 -4.96 14.75 9.84
N VAL A 57 -6.15 14.18 9.95
CA VAL A 57 -7.00 14.34 11.14
C VAL A 57 -6.39 13.64 12.33
N THR A 58 -6.28 14.34 13.45
CA THR A 58 -5.88 13.86 14.77
C THR A 58 -6.79 14.47 15.83
N ASP A 59 -6.82 13.86 17.02
CA ASP A 59 -7.53 14.41 18.19
C ASP A 59 -6.82 15.64 18.79
N SER A 60 -7.31 16.15 19.92
CA SER A 60 -6.80 17.34 20.63
C SER A 60 -5.83 17.03 21.79
N GLU A 61 -5.50 15.76 22.05
CA GLU A 61 -4.69 15.39 23.23
C GLU A 61 -3.19 15.66 23.08
N MET A 62 -2.74 15.80 21.84
CA MET A 62 -1.34 16.15 21.44
C MET A 62 -0.26 15.10 21.76
N THR A 63 -0.55 14.04 22.52
CA THR A 63 0.37 12.93 22.79
C THR A 63 0.32 11.92 21.64
N VAL A 64 1.49 11.40 21.24
CA VAL A 64 1.59 10.37 20.19
C VAL A 64 1.46 9.01 20.85
N GLU A 65 0.25 8.45 20.80
CA GLU A 65 -0.10 7.18 21.41
C GLU A 65 -0.88 6.29 20.43
N TYR A 66 -0.64 4.98 20.51
CA TYR A 66 -1.44 4.00 19.77
C TYR A 66 -2.60 3.51 20.65
N ASN A 67 -3.81 3.96 20.32
CA ASN A 67 -5.02 3.65 21.08
C ASN A 67 -6.23 3.53 20.14
N GLN A 68 -7.04 2.50 20.27
CA GLN A 68 -8.22 2.25 19.44
C GLN A 68 -9.26 3.39 19.52
N SER A 69 -9.37 4.09 20.64
CA SER A 69 -10.24 5.26 20.80
C SER A 69 -9.73 6.52 20.08
N ARG A 70 -8.48 6.49 19.58
CA ARG A 70 -7.79 7.60 18.92
C ARG A 70 -7.37 7.22 17.50
N PRO A 71 -8.32 6.93 16.59
CA PRO A 71 -8.04 6.31 15.29
C PRO A 71 -7.13 7.17 14.40
N GLY A 72 -7.19 8.51 14.49
CA GLY A 72 -6.39 9.41 13.68
C GLY A 72 -4.89 9.28 13.94
N ILE A 73 -4.46 9.47 15.18
CA ILE A 73 -3.05 9.34 15.55
C ILE A 73 -2.58 7.90 15.44
N SER A 74 -3.41 6.92 15.81
CA SER A 74 -3.08 5.50 15.70
C SER A 74 -2.80 5.07 14.26
N ASN A 75 -3.58 5.57 13.29
CA ASN A 75 -3.31 5.33 11.86
C ASN A 75 -1.94 5.89 11.45
N LEU A 76 -1.60 7.11 11.85
CA LEU A 76 -0.30 7.72 11.52
C LEU A 76 0.87 6.96 12.15
N VAL A 77 0.73 6.48 13.39
CA VAL A 77 1.72 5.63 14.07
C VAL A 77 1.91 4.30 13.33
N GLN A 78 0.83 3.67 12.89
CA GLN A 78 0.91 2.44 12.07
C GLN A 78 1.61 2.67 10.74
N ILE A 79 1.34 3.79 10.05
CA ILE A 79 2.01 4.12 8.79
C ILE A 79 3.52 4.30 9.04
N TYR A 80 3.91 5.00 10.10
CA TYR A 80 5.32 5.17 10.46
C TYR A 80 5.99 3.81 10.73
N ALA A 81 5.38 2.98 11.57
CA ALA A 81 5.89 1.66 11.91
C ALA A 81 6.03 0.75 10.67
N ALA A 82 5.05 0.76 9.76
CA ALA A 82 5.08 -0.02 8.53
C ALA A 82 6.20 0.38 7.56
N LEU A 83 6.64 1.65 7.59
CA LEU A 83 7.71 2.18 6.72
C LEU A 83 9.09 2.21 7.40
N SER A 84 9.14 1.99 8.70
CA SER A 84 10.38 1.91 9.47
C SER A 84 10.69 0.47 9.87
N THR A 85 11.85 0.25 10.48
CA THR A 85 12.18 -1.04 11.11
C THR A 85 11.67 -1.15 12.55
N GLN A 86 10.94 -0.14 13.03
CA GLN A 86 10.45 -0.03 14.40
C GLN A 86 9.06 -0.63 14.54
N GLY A 87 8.79 -1.28 15.67
CA GLY A 87 7.43 -1.68 16.04
C GLY A 87 6.61 -0.49 16.53
N VAL A 88 5.27 -0.63 16.54
CA VAL A 88 4.33 0.40 17.00
C VAL A 88 4.71 0.96 18.38
N LYS A 89 5.07 0.09 19.34
CA LYS A 89 5.49 0.52 20.68
C LYS A 89 6.73 1.41 20.67
N GLN A 90 7.74 1.06 19.88
CA GLN A 90 8.97 1.87 19.77
C GLN A 90 8.69 3.25 19.19
N VAL A 91 7.81 3.33 18.19
CA VAL A 91 7.38 4.62 17.60
C VAL A 91 6.65 5.48 18.64
N THR A 92 5.72 4.90 19.40
CA THR A 92 5.01 5.63 20.45
C THR A 92 5.95 6.10 21.55
N ASP A 93 6.85 5.24 22.04
CA ASP A 93 7.83 5.60 23.08
C ASP A 93 8.75 6.75 22.59
N GLN A 94 9.17 6.72 21.32
CA GLN A 94 10.04 7.75 20.72
C GLN A 94 9.37 9.13 20.61
N PHE A 95 8.08 9.16 20.27
CA PHE A 95 7.37 10.40 19.94
C PHE A 95 6.33 10.86 20.98
N TYR A 96 6.17 10.16 22.10
CA TYR A 96 5.10 10.38 23.07
C TYR A 96 4.86 11.84 23.39
N ASP A 97 5.90 12.55 23.83
CA ASP A 97 5.85 13.96 24.25
C ASP A 97 6.29 14.94 23.14
N SER A 98 6.51 14.47 21.91
CA SER A 98 7.05 15.32 20.83
C SER A 98 6.02 16.32 20.26
N GLY A 99 4.75 16.09 20.52
CA GLY A 99 3.62 16.79 19.90
C GLY A 99 3.39 16.39 18.45
N TYR A 100 2.16 16.61 17.97
CA TYR A 100 1.75 16.19 16.62
C TYR A 100 2.52 16.85 15.47
N ALA A 101 2.93 18.09 15.64
CA ALA A 101 3.66 18.80 14.58
C ALA A 101 5.01 18.13 14.29
N THR A 102 5.77 17.80 15.34
CA THR A 102 7.06 17.11 15.24
C THR A 102 6.89 15.70 14.67
N PHE A 103 5.95 14.94 15.20
CA PHE A 103 5.67 13.60 14.73
C PHE A 103 5.23 13.57 13.26
N LYS A 104 4.28 14.43 12.86
CA LYS A 104 3.82 14.52 11.46
C LYS A 104 4.92 14.91 10.50
N LYS A 105 5.86 15.78 10.92
CA LYS A 105 7.03 16.12 10.11
C LYS A 105 7.93 14.89 9.91
N ALA A 106 8.28 14.20 10.98
CA ALA A 106 9.08 12.97 10.91
C ALA A 106 8.40 11.89 10.06
N LEU A 107 7.07 11.73 10.16
CA LEU A 107 6.31 10.80 9.33
C LEU A 107 6.35 11.18 7.85
N ALA A 108 6.23 12.45 7.51
CA ALA A 108 6.32 12.90 6.12
C ALA A 108 7.72 12.62 5.54
N GLU A 109 8.78 12.91 6.29
CA GLU A 109 10.17 12.60 5.92
C GLU A 109 10.38 11.10 5.70
N GLN A 110 9.83 10.26 6.57
CA GLN A 110 9.88 8.79 6.44
C GLN A 110 9.18 8.29 5.16
N ILE A 111 8.00 8.82 4.85
CA ILE A 111 7.25 8.47 3.63
C ILE A 111 8.04 8.92 2.38
N ILE A 112 8.56 10.14 2.38
CA ILE A 112 9.35 10.68 1.26
C ILE A 112 10.59 9.80 1.02
N ALA A 113 11.32 9.46 2.06
CA ALA A 113 12.51 8.60 1.97
C ALA A 113 12.17 7.21 1.42
N ALA A 114 11.03 6.62 1.83
CA ALA A 114 10.57 5.34 1.34
C ALA A 114 10.13 5.38 -0.14
N PHE A 115 9.54 6.49 -0.60
CA PHE A 115 9.02 6.62 -1.96
C PHE A 115 10.08 7.08 -2.98
N GLU A 116 11.09 7.83 -2.55
CA GLU A 116 12.11 8.38 -3.43
C GLU A 116 12.78 7.35 -4.36
N PRO A 117 13.27 6.18 -3.88
CA PRO A 117 13.87 5.18 -4.75
C PRO A 117 12.87 4.60 -5.76
N ILE A 118 11.61 4.46 -5.37
CA ILE A 118 10.54 3.97 -6.25
C ILE A 118 10.25 5.00 -7.34
N GLN A 119 10.14 6.28 -6.97
CA GLN A 119 9.90 7.39 -7.91
C GLN A 119 11.05 7.55 -8.90
N LYS A 120 12.30 7.46 -8.44
CA LYS A 120 13.49 7.48 -9.30
C LYS A 120 13.46 6.32 -10.30
N ARG A 121 13.17 5.12 -9.83
CA ARG A 121 13.08 3.94 -10.70
C ARG A 121 11.93 4.04 -11.70
N TYR A 122 10.79 4.51 -11.26
CA TYR A 122 9.64 4.78 -12.14
C TYR A 122 10.01 5.77 -13.26
N ALA A 123 10.63 6.90 -12.92
CA ALA A 123 11.03 7.92 -13.89
C ALA A 123 12.01 7.37 -14.92
N GLN A 124 12.99 6.55 -14.50
CA GLN A 124 13.93 5.88 -15.42
C GLN A 124 13.22 4.92 -16.38
N LEU A 125 12.35 4.05 -15.85
CA LEU A 125 11.63 3.06 -16.66
C LEU A 125 10.67 3.72 -17.66
N ARG A 126 10.04 4.84 -17.29
CA ARG A 126 9.13 5.57 -18.17
C ARG A 126 9.81 6.19 -19.40
N GLN A 127 11.14 6.35 -19.38
CA GLN A 127 11.90 6.86 -20.52
C GLN A 127 12.19 5.78 -21.58
N ASP A 128 12.05 4.51 -21.24
CA ASP A 128 12.31 3.38 -22.15
C ASP A 128 11.01 2.59 -22.42
N GLU A 129 10.19 3.13 -23.31
CA GLU A 129 8.91 2.53 -23.68
C GLU A 129 9.11 1.16 -24.37
N ALA A 130 10.16 1.00 -25.18
CA ALA A 130 10.45 -0.26 -25.85
C ALA A 130 10.75 -1.37 -24.85
N PHE A 131 11.54 -1.07 -23.82
CA PHE A 131 11.80 -1.99 -22.72
C PHE A 131 10.50 -2.37 -21.99
N LEU A 132 9.64 -1.39 -21.66
CA LEU A 132 8.37 -1.64 -20.97
C LEU A 132 7.46 -2.55 -21.78
N LEU A 133 7.30 -2.30 -23.08
CA LEU A 133 6.48 -3.14 -23.96
C LEU A 133 7.00 -4.57 -24.03
N LYS A 134 8.34 -4.74 -24.11
CA LYS A 134 8.99 -6.06 -24.11
C LYS A 134 8.72 -6.82 -22.79
N GLU A 135 8.86 -6.16 -21.65
CA GLU A 135 8.62 -6.78 -20.34
C GLU A 135 7.14 -7.13 -20.15
N MET A 136 6.22 -6.28 -20.61
CA MET A 136 4.78 -6.57 -20.59
C MET A 136 4.44 -7.78 -21.46
N ALA A 137 4.99 -7.86 -22.68
CA ALA A 137 4.79 -9.00 -23.57
C ALA A 137 5.33 -10.30 -22.95
N ARG A 138 6.53 -10.26 -22.35
CA ARG A 138 7.12 -11.40 -21.64
C ARG A 138 6.26 -11.86 -20.46
N GLY A 139 5.77 -10.91 -19.67
CA GLY A 139 4.87 -11.19 -18.55
C GLY A 139 3.54 -11.80 -19.01
N ALA A 140 2.94 -11.24 -20.05
CA ALA A 140 1.71 -11.76 -20.66
C ALA A 140 1.87 -13.20 -21.18
N GLU A 141 2.99 -13.51 -21.85
CA GLU A 141 3.26 -14.86 -22.32
C GLU A 141 3.42 -15.87 -21.18
N LYS A 142 4.17 -15.50 -20.11
CA LYS A 142 4.29 -16.34 -18.90
C LYS A 142 2.94 -16.61 -18.26
N ALA A 143 2.11 -15.59 -18.10
CA ALA A 143 0.76 -15.72 -17.54
C ALA A 143 -0.14 -16.60 -18.43
N ARG A 144 -0.06 -16.40 -19.74
CA ARG A 144 -0.83 -17.21 -20.72
C ARG A 144 -0.47 -18.68 -20.65
N GLN A 145 0.81 -19.02 -20.53
CA GLN A 145 1.26 -20.42 -20.42
C GLN A 145 0.72 -21.09 -19.15
N GLN A 146 0.72 -20.39 -18.01
CA GLN A 146 0.14 -20.91 -16.76
C GLN A 146 -1.38 -21.06 -16.86
N ALA A 147 -2.06 -20.04 -17.40
CA ALA A 147 -3.49 -20.05 -17.57
C ALA A 147 -3.96 -21.16 -18.53
N LYS A 148 -3.23 -21.41 -19.64
CA LYS A 148 -3.54 -22.52 -20.56
C LYS A 148 -3.50 -23.88 -19.88
N LYS A 149 -2.50 -24.14 -19.01
CA LYS A 149 -2.42 -25.40 -18.25
C LYS A 149 -3.63 -25.58 -17.34
N LYS A 150 -3.97 -24.54 -16.59
CA LYS A 150 -5.11 -24.57 -15.65
C LYS A 150 -6.44 -24.67 -16.40
N LYS A 151 -6.62 -23.92 -17.49
CA LYS A 151 -7.81 -24.00 -18.36
C LYS A 151 -8.02 -25.41 -18.88
N LYS A 152 -6.93 -26.09 -19.33
CA LYS A 152 -7.01 -27.47 -19.79
C LYS A 152 -7.55 -28.40 -18.69
N GLN A 153 -7.00 -28.34 -17.48
CA GLN A 153 -7.46 -29.13 -16.32
C GLN A 153 -8.95 -28.91 -16.03
N VAL A 154 -9.41 -27.65 -16.10
CA VAL A 154 -10.82 -27.29 -15.88
C VAL A 154 -11.70 -27.90 -16.98
N PHE A 155 -11.31 -27.79 -18.25
CA PHE A 155 -12.06 -28.30 -19.37
C PHE A 155 -12.16 -29.83 -19.34
N ASP A 156 -11.05 -30.53 -19.06
CA ASP A 156 -11.01 -31.98 -18.90
C ASP A 156 -11.96 -32.43 -17.77
N ALA A 157 -11.94 -31.75 -16.63
CA ALA A 157 -12.80 -32.09 -15.48
C ALA A 157 -14.29 -31.85 -15.74
N LEU A 158 -14.63 -30.86 -16.56
CA LEU A 158 -16.00 -30.53 -16.94
C LEU A 158 -16.48 -31.31 -18.16
N GLY A 159 -15.63 -32.10 -18.84
CA GLY A 159 -15.96 -32.77 -20.07
C GLY A 159 -16.19 -31.83 -21.25
N LEU A 160 -15.57 -30.64 -21.23
CA LEU A 160 -15.68 -29.62 -22.29
C LEU A 160 -14.66 -29.89 -23.40
N LEU A 161 -15.08 -29.63 -24.63
CA LEU A 161 -14.19 -29.75 -25.80
C LEU A 161 -13.13 -28.62 -25.76
N HIS A 162 -11.89 -28.99 -26.05
CA HIS A 162 -10.83 -28.01 -26.26
C HIS A 162 -10.96 -27.40 -27.65
N ASN A 163 -11.11 -26.08 -27.75
CA ASN A 163 -10.94 -25.42 -29.05
C ASN A 163 -9.46 -25.56 -29.46
N ALA A 164 -9.23 -26.19 -30.58
CA ALA A 164 -7.92 -26.19 -31.25
C ALA A 164 -7.68 -24.79 -31.80
N GLY A 165 -6.96 -23.96 -31.02
CA GLY A 165 -6.52 -22.61 -31.39
C GLY A 165 -5.15 -22.31 -30.82
#